data_75da660e57b86d512656ee9ac6918e02
#
_entry.id   75da660e57b86d512656ee9ac6918e02
#
_cell.length_a   1.000
_cell.length_b   1.000
_cell.length_c   1.000
_cell.angle_alpha   90.00
_cell.angle_beta   90.00
_cell.angle_gamma   90.00
#
_symmetry.space_group_name_H-M   'P 1'
#
loop_
_entity.id
_entity.type
_entity.pdbx_description
1 polymer ?
#
loop_
_entity_poly.entity_id
_entity_poly.type
_entity_poly.pdbx_seq_one_letter_code
_entity_poly.pdbx_strand_id
1 'polypeptide(L)'
;IEMKEMSGIDFAKKLREKNVDSLIIFMTSHSQYVFDVFETVTFDFIQKPLTFEKIKNTLEKTKNYLEIKRRSFVFSYKKNNYNIAFSDICYLEKDGRKVWIYTIDDKKYQCNMTLKEIWSQLDDEMFGMLNKSLIVNLSKIEGIIGENVILQDHRMLYVSRDYRKEIKKKHLNYLRGQV
;
A
#
# COMPACT_ATOMS: atom_id res chain seq x y z
N ILE A 1 27.96 -3.18 -0.70
CA ILE A 1 27.51 -4.60 -0.77
C ILE A 1 28.63 -5.51 -0.25
N GLU A 2 29.87 -5.32 -0.68
CA GLU A 2 31.00 -6.10 -0.19
C GLU A 2 31.45 -5.63 1.21
N MET A 3 31.51 -6.56 2.18
CA MET A 3 31.99 -6.34 3.55
C MET A 3 32.88 -7.52 3.98
N LYS A 4 33.77 -7.31 4.99
CA LYS A 4 34.83 -8.28 5.33
C LYS A 4 34.36 -9.70 5.73
N GLU A 5 33.16 -9.85 6.31
CA GLU A 5 32.71 -11.14 6.88
C GLU A 5 31.40 -11.68 6.24
N MET A 6 30.58 -10.80 5.65
CA MET A 6 29.32 -11.16 5.05
C MET A 6 28.94 -10.14 3.98
N SER A 7 28.38 -10.57 2.85
CA SER A 7 27.90 -9.60 1.88
C SER A 7 26.64 -8.88 2.38
N GLY A 8 26.41 -7.64 1.92
CA GLY A 8 25.19 -6.90 2.24
C GLY A 8 23.93 -7.62 1.74
N ILE A 9 24.03 -8.40 0.67
CA ILE A 9 22.94 -9.20 0.12
C ILE A 9 22.60 -10.36 1.08
N ASP A 10 23.61 -11.09 1.57
CA ASP A 10 23.39 -12.17 2.56
C ASP A 10 22.81 -11.62 3.86
N PHE A 11 23.27 -10.45 4.29
CA PHE A 11 22.70 -9.77 5.45
C PHE A 11 21.23 -9.42 5.24
N ALA A 12 20.87 -8.89 4.07
CA ALA A 12 19.47 -8.58 3.74
C ALA A 12 18.59 -9.84 3.71
N LYS A 13 19.09 -10.95 3.12
CA LYS A 13 18.39 -12.25 3.14
C LYS A 13 18.12 -12.72 4.56
N LYS A 14 19.13 -12.68 5.45
CA LYS A 14 18.95 -13.03 6.87
C LYS A 14 17.97 -12.16 7.62
N LEU A 15 17.88 -10.86 7.29
CA LEU A 15 16.86 -9.98 7.86
C LEU A 15 15.45 -10.42 7.43
N ARG A 16 15.26 -10.79 6.16
CA ARG A 16 13.97 -11.27 5.64
C ARG A 16 13.56 -12.62 6.25
N GLU A 17 14.50 -13.56 6.40
CA GLU A 17 14.27 -14.85 7.09
C GLU A 17 13.80 -14.64 8.54
N LYS A 18 14.27 -13.58 9.19
CA LYS A 18 13.83 -13.21 10.55
C LYS A 18 12.55 -12.35 10.58
N ASN A 19 11.87 -12.19 9.45
CA ASN A 19 10.67 -11.34 9.31
C ASN A 19 10.89 -9.88 9.76
N VAL A 20 12.10 -9.36 9.61
CA VAL A 20 12.38 -7.94 9.90
C VAL A 20 11.87 -7.08 8.76
N ASP A 21 10.81 -6.30 9.01
CA ASP A 21 10.16 -5.43 8.02
C ASP A 21 10.81 -4.03 7.94
N SER A 22 12.15 -4.00 7.88
CA SER A 22 12.91 -2.76 7.68
C SER A 22 13.06 -2.46 6.20
N LEU A 23 12.99 -1.17 5.84
CA LEU A 23 13.37 -0.73 4.50
C LEU A 23 14.87 -0.88 4.32
N ILE A 24 15.27 -1.58 3.27
CA ILE A 24 16.67 -1.81 2.95
C ILE A 24 17.04 -0.98 1.72
N ILE A 25 18.04 -0.12 1.84
CA ILE A 25 18.58 0.69 0.75
C ILE A 25 20.03 0.27 0.56
N PHE A 26 20.36 -0.25 -0.61
CA PHE A 26 21.72 -0.61 -0.93
C PHE A 26 22.50 0.58 -1.51
N MET A 27 23.75 0.70 -1.10
CA MET A 27 24.70 1.67 -1.67
C MET A 27 25.96 0.93 -2.15
N THR A 28 26.24 0.99 -3.47
CA THR A 28 27.37 0.27 -4.05
C THR A 28 27.92 0.98 -5.29
N SER A 29 29.21 0.72 -5.59
CA SER A 29 29.86 1.09 -6.87
C SER A 29 29.64 0.04 -7.97
N HIS A 30 29.16 -1.15 -7.61
CA HIS A 30 29.06 -2.30 -8.49
C HIS A 30 27.65 -2.44 -9.06
N SER A 31 27.45 -2.02 -10.31
CA SER A 31 26.15 -2.12 -11.00
C SER A 31 25.72 -3.56 -11.31
N GLN A 32 26.67 -4.49 -11.36
CA GLN A 32 26.39 -5.90 -11.63
C GLN A 32 25.49 -6.58 -10.60
N TYR A 33 25.48 -6.09 -9.35
CA TYR A 33 24.65 -6.65 -8.29
C TYR A 33 23.21 -6.11 -8.26
N VAL A 34 22.81 -5.27 -9.22
CA VAL A 34 21.45 -4.69 -9.25
C VAL A 34 20.40 -5.80 -9.29
N PHE A 35 20.59 -6.84 -10.10
CA PHE A 35 19.66 -7.97 -10.21
C PHE A 35 19.59 -8.77 -8.90
N ASP A 36 20.71 -9.09 -8.29
CA ASP A 36 20.77 -9.86 -7.02
C ASP A 36 20.13 -9.10 -5.86
N VAL A 37 20.21 -7.77 -5.87
CA VAL A 37 19.60 -6.89 -4.89
C VAL A 37 18.06 -6.92 -4.99
N PHE A 38 17.50 -6.98 -6.21
CA PHE A 38 16.06 -7.08 -6.39
C PHE A 38 15.46 -8.40 -5.92
N GLU A 39 16.22 -9.50 -5.93
CA GLU A 39 15.79 -10.78 -5.35
C GLU A 39 15.60 -10.75 -3.82
N THR A 40 16.15 -9.76 -3.13
CA THR A 40 16.12 -9.67 -1.66
C THR A 40 15.03 -8.77 -1.08
N VAL A 41 14.02 -8.39 -1.87
CA VAL A 41 12.94 -7.46 -1.44
C VAL A 41 13.54 -6.20 -0.80
N THR A 42 14.25 -5.43 -1.60
CA THR A 42 14.84 -4.15 -1.22
C THR A 42 13.89 -2.99 -1.52
N PHE A 43 14.06 -1.86 -0.83
CA PHE A 43 13.27 -0.67 -1.07
C PHE A 43 13.85 0.20 -2.18
N ASP A 44 15.18 0.43 -2.16
CA ASP A 44 15.85 1.25 -3.17
C ASP A 44 17.32 0.89 -3.28
N PHE A 45 17.98 1.45 -4.30
CA PHE A 45 19.37 1.22 -4.63
C PHE A 45 20.03 2.54 -5.04
N ILE A 46 21.20 2.87 -4.45
CA ILE A 46 21.96 4.07 -4.78
C ILE A 46 23.33 3.67 -5.31
N GLN A 47 23.60 4.00 -6.57
CA GLN A 47 24.92 3.79 -7.16
C GLN A 47 25.90 4.88 -6.73
N LYS A 48 27.08 4.48 -6.26
CA LYS A 48 28.21 5.38 -6.00
C LYS A 48 28.78 5.94 -7.32
N PRO A 49 29.25 7.21 -7.39
CA PRO A 49 29.44 8.12 -6.26
C PRO A 49 28.13 8.66 -5.70
N LEU A 50 28.10 8.80 -4.36
CA LEU A 50 26.95 9.36 -3.67
C LEU A 50 26.92 10.87 -3.88
N THR A 51 25.83 11.38 -4.43
CA THR A 51 25.58 12.82 -4.49
C THR A 51 24.47 13.18 -3.50
N PHE A 52 24.48 14.42 -3.04
CA PHE A 52 23.44 14.93 -2.13
C PHE A 52 22.04 14.74 -2.73
N GLU A 53 21.89 14.97 -4.03
CA GLU A 53 20.62 14.84 -4.72
C GLU A 53 20.09 13.40 -4.74
N LYS A 54 20.94 12.41 -5.04
CA LYS A 54 20.58 10.99 -5.02
C LYS A 54 20.11 10.55 -3.62
N ILE A 55 20.86 10.95 -2.57
CA ILE A 55 20.51 10.63 -1.19
C ILE A 55 19.19 11.30 -0.82
N LYS A 56 19.04 12.60 -1.11
CA LYS A 56 17.82 13.36 -0.84
C LYS A 56 16.59 12.69 -1.48
N ASN A 57 16.65 12.38 -2.78
CA ASN A 57 15.56 11.75 -3.50
C ASN A 57 15.16 10.39 -2.90
N THR A 58 16.14 9.56 -2.54
CA THR A 58 15.86 8.26 -1.88
C THR A 58 15.23 8.45 -0.50
N LEU A 59 15.72 9.42 0.30
CA LEU A 59 15.14 9.72 1.62
C LEU A 59 13.72 10.29 1.51
N GLU A 60 13.44 11.12 0.53
CA GLU A 60 12.08 11.64 0.27
C GLU A 60 11.12 10.50 -0.13
N LYS A 61 11.53 9.61 -1.03
CA LYS A 61 10.77 8.39 -1.34
C LYS A 61 10.50 7.54 -0.10
N THR A 62 11.54 7.34 0.72
CA THR A 62 11.44 6.56 1.97
C THR A 62 10.45 7.20 2.95
N LYS A 63 10.54 8.52 3.13
CA LYS A 63 9.63 9.29 3.98
C LYS A 63 8.18 9.13 3.52
N ASN A 64 7.91 9.37 2.25
CA ASN A 64 6.57 9.24 1.67
C ASN A 64 6.01 7.82 1.85
N TYR A 65 6.83 6.80 1.59
CA TYR A 65 6.43 5.40 1.81
C TYR A 65 6.07 5.12 3.28
N LEU A 66 6.88 5.59 4.23
CA LEU A 66 6.64 5.40 5.66
C LEU A 66 5.40 6.19 6.14
N GLU A 67 5.16 7.37 5.59
CA GLU A 67 3.96 8.16 5.89
C GLU A 67 2.70 7.45 5.41
N ILE A 68 2.71 6.91 4.19
CA ILE A 68 1.61 6.09 3.66
C ILE A 68 1.38 4.85 4.53
N LYS A 69 2.44 4.14 4.91
CA LYS A 69 2.37 2.94 5.75
C LYS A 69 1.89 3.23 7.19
N ARG A 70 2.13 4.45 7.71
CA ARG A 70 1.69 4.90 9.03
C ARG A 70 0.23 5.35 9.07
N ARG A 71 -0.37 5.67 7.92
CA ARG A 71 -1.79 6.04 7.86
C ARG A 71 -2.65 4.85 8.22
N SER A 72 -3.59 5.07 9.10
CA SER A 72 -4.44 4.01 9.62
C SER A 72 -5.85 4.51 9.90
N PHE A 73 -6.82 3.60 9.77
CA PHE A 73 -8.20 3.82 10.14
C PHE A 73 -8.42 3.38 11.60
N VAL A 74 -8.81 4.33 12.44
CA VAL A 74 -9.06 4.08 13.86
C VAL A 74 -10.56 4.13 14.12
N PHE A 75 -11.11 3.11 14.76
CA PHE A 75 -12.52 3.06 15.14
C PHE A 75 -12.73 2.22 16.40
N SER A 76 -13.91 2.39 17.03
CA SER A 76 -14.31 1.58 18.17
C SER A 76 -15.53 0.72 17.83
N TYR A 77 -15.52 -0.54 18.24
CA TYR A 77 -16.64 -1.45 18.12
C TYR A 77 -16.73 -2.37 19.35
N LYS A 78 -17.93 -2.48 19.95
CA LYS A 78 -18.19 -3.30 21.17
C LYS A 78 -17.17 -3.07 22.29
N LYS A 79 -16.87 -1.81 22.60
CA LYS A 79 -15.88 -1.36 23.61
C LYS A 79 -14.41 -1.71 23.28
N ASN A 80 -14.11 -2.24 22.12
CA ASN A 80 -12.75 -2.47 21.64
C ASN A 80 -12.34 -1.37 20.67
N ASN A 81 -11.09 -0.96 20.75
CA ASN A 81 -10.48 -0.02 19.80
C ASN A 81 -9.69 -0.78 18.76
N TYR A 82 -9.87 -0.40 17.49
CA TYR A 82 -9.21 -0.98 16.35
C TYR A 82 -8.38 0.08 15.66
N ASN A 83 -7.21 -0.31 15.22
CA ASN A 83 -6.32 0.49 14.38
C ASN A 83 -5.86 -0.40 13.23
N ILE A 84 -6.34 -0.11 12.02
CA ILE A 84 -6.03 -0.89 10.81
C ILE A 84 -5.25 0.00 9.85
N ALA A 85 -4.04 -0.41 9.47
CA ALA A 85 -3.26 0.34 8.50
C ALA A 85 -4.02 0.44 7.16
N PHE A 86 -3.96 1.59 6.50
CA PHE A 86 -4.61 1.75 5.19
C PHE A 86 -4.10 0.74 4.17
N SER A 87 -2.82 0.38 4.25
CA SER A 87 -2.21 -0.65 3.41
C SER A 87 -2.85 -2.03 3.55
N ASP A 88 -3.49 -2.30 4.69
CA ASP A 88 -4.08 -3.61 4.99
C ASP A 88 -5.57 -3.68 4.60
N ILE A 89 -6.21 -2.54 4.38
CA ILE A 89 -7.61 -2.48 3.96
C ILE A 89 -7.70 -2.76 2.46
N CYS A 90 -8.55 -3.73 2.06
CA CYS A 90 -8.87 -4.01 0.67
C CYS A 90 -10.04 -3.15 0.19
N TYR A 91 -11.15 -3.21 0.90
CA TYR A 91 -12.34 -2.43 0.63
C TYR A 91 -13.22 -2.33 1.87
N LEU A 92 -14.17 -1.38 1.82
CA LEU A 92 -15.20 -1.20 2.85
C LEU A 92 -16.58 -1.26 2.20
N GLU A 93 -17.49 -2.00 2.81
CA GLU A 93 -18.83 -2.24 2.29
C GLU A 93 -19.89 -1.90 3.33
N LYS A 94 -20.83 -1.04 2.96
CA LYS A 94 -22.00 -0.73 3.78
C LYS A 94 -23.08 -1.80 3.57
N ASP A 95 -23.49 -2.42 4.66
CA ASP A 95 -24.60 -3.36 4.72
C ASP A 95 -25.61 -2.87 5.78
N GLY A 96 -26.72 -2.33 5.34
CA GLY A 96 -27.73 -1.71 6.19
C GLY A 96 -27.15 -0.54 7.01
N ARG A 97 -27.10 -0.70 8.33
CA ARG A 97 -26.56 0.30 9.28
C ARG A 97 -25.10 0.05 9.67
N LYS A 98 -24.48 -0.99 9.13
CA LYS A 98 -23.12 -1.41 9.45
C LYS A 98 -22.21 -1.13 8.26
N VAL A 99 -20.95 -0.90 8.56
CA VAL A 99 -19.89 -0.93 7.55
C VAL A 99 -18.93 -2.05 7.89
N TRP A 100 -18.61 -2.85 6.90
CA TRP A 100 -17.65 -3.92 7.00
C TRP A 100 -16.34 -3.50 6.36
N ILE A 101 -15.24 -3.75 7.03
CA ILE A 101 -13.89 -3.49 6.57
C ILE A 101 -13.25 -4.83 6.27
N TYR A 102 -12.84 -5.03 5.02
CA TYR A 102 -12.18 -6.26 4.56
C TYR A 102 -10.70 -6.00 4.38
N THR A 103 -9.87 -6.88 4.94
CA THR A 103 -8.42 -6.74 4.97
C THR A 103 -7.70 -7.83 4.16
N ILE A 104 -6.41 -7.60 3.91
CA ILE A 104 -5.56 -8.49 3.09
C ILE A 104 -5.34 -9.87 3.73
N ASP A 105 -5.50 -9.99 5.04
CA ASP A 105 -5.39 -11.24 5.81
C ASP A 105 -6.74 -11.95 5.98
N ASP A 106 -7.70 -11.67 5.08
CA ASP A 106 -9.07 -12.21 5.05
C ASP A 106 -9.89 -11.96 6.32
N LYS A 107 -9.45 -11.03 7.17
CA LYS A 107 -10.25 -10.60 8.31
C LYS A 107 -11.34 -9.63 7.89
N LYS A 108 -12.43 -9.65 8.66
CA LYS A 108 -13.57 -8.78 8.48
C LYS A 108 -13.90 -8.08 9.80
N TYR A 109 -13.89 -6.76 9.79
CA TYR A 109 -14.19 -5.95 10.97
C TYR A 109 -15.51 -5.21 10.77
N GLN A 110 -16.34 -5.15 11.82
CA GLN A 110 -17.55 -4.35 11.81
C GLN A 110 -17.29 -2.97 12.40
N CYS A 111 -17.76 -1.94 11.69
CA CYS A 111 -17.78 -0.56 12.17
C CYS A 111 -19.20 -0.02 12.16
N ASN A 112 -19.59 0.74 13.19
CA ASN A 112 -20.92 1.36 13.31
C ASN A 112 -20.96 2.82 12.84
N MET A 113 -19.87 3.31 12.27
CA MET A 113 -19.82 4.64 11.66
C MET A 113 -20.56 4.65 10.32
N THR A 114 -21.05 5.79 9.93
CA THR A 114 -21.59 5.98 8.57
C THR A 114 -20.46 5.98 7.54
N LEU A 115 -20.77 5.62 6.31
CA LEU A 115 -19.78 5.64 5.23
C LEU A 115 -19.22 7.06 4.99
N LYS A 116 -19.99 8.10 5.26
CA LYS A 116 -19.56 9.51 5.16
C LYS A 116 -18.52 9.86 6.23
N GLU A 117 -18.73 9.44 7.48
CA GLU A 117 -17.77 9.64 8.57
C GLU A 117 -16.48 8.88 8.30
N ILE A 118 -16.58 7.65 7.80
CA ILE A 118 -15.41 6.86 7.40
C ILE A 118 -14.65 7.55 6.27
N TRP A 119 -15.36 7.99 5.21
CA TRP A 119 -14.75 8.68 4.08
C TRP A 119 -13.94 9.91 4.49
N SER A 120 -14.42 10.68 5.48
CA SER A 120 -13.69 11.86 5.98
C SER A 120 -12.38 11.53 6.72
N GLN A 121 -12.18 10.28 7.12
CA GLN A 121 -10.96 9.79 7.78
C GLN A 121 -10.03 9.04 6.82
N LEU A 122 -10.53 8.61 5.67
CA LEU A 122 -9.72 7.94 4.66
C LEU A 122 -8.95 8.96 3.82
N ASP A 123 -7.80 8.52 3.33
CA ASP A 123 -7.04 9.27 2.35
C ASP A 123 -7.67 9.14 0.96
N ASP A 124 -8.12 10.24 0.42
CA ASP A 124 -8.81 10.27 -0.86
C ASP A 124 -7.88 9.98 -2.05
N GLU A 125 -6.55 10.06 -1.86
CA GLU A 125 -5.56 9.62 -2.84
C GLU A 125 -5.37 8.11 -2.87
N MET A 126 -5.67 7.43 -1.74
CA MET A 126 -5.55 5.97 -1.60
C MET A 126 -6.87 5.23 -1.79
N PHE A 127 -7.99 5.90 -1.64
CA PHE A 127 -9.30 5.27 -1.68
C PHE A 127 -10.20 5.87 -2.74
N GLY A 128 -11.10 5.04 -3.29
CA GLY A 128 -12.10 5.46 -4.27
C GLY A 128 -13.46 4.84 -3.99
N MET A 129 -14.54 5.57 -4.28
CA MET A 129 -15.89 5.04 -4.20
C MET A 129 -16.24 4.28 -5.48
N LEU A 130 -16.83 3.09 -5.35
CA LEU A 130 -17.36 2.30 -6.46
C LEU A 130 -18.87 2.49 -6.62
N ASN A 131 -19.55 2.80 -5.52
CA ASN A 131 -20.95 3.17 -5.46
C ASN A 131 -21.27 3.80 -4.09
N LYS A 132 -22.54 4.09 -3.79
CA LYS A 132 -23.00 4.69 -2.52
C LYS A 132 -22.73 3.85 -1.27
N SER A 133 -22.33 2.58 -1.45
CA SER A 133 -22.16 1.61 -0.36
C SER A 133 -20.79 0.94 -0.35
N LEU A 134 -19.91 1.25 -1.30
CA LEU A 134 -18.66 0.51 -1.50
C LEU A 134 -17.49 1.45 -1.76
N ILE A 135 -16.45 1.35 -0.92
CA ILE A 135 -15.18 2.05 -1.05
C ILE A 135 -14.08 1.01 -1.29
N VAL A 136 -13.19 1.27 -2.23
CA VAL A 136 -12.04 0.39 -2.54
C VAL A 136 -10.72 1.10 -2.26
N ASN A 137 -9.73 0.35 -1.84
CA ASN A 137 -8.35 0.81 -1.77
C ASN A 137 -7.70 0.68 -3.16
N LEU A 138 -7.23 1.78 -3.71
CA LEU A 138 -6.63 1.84 -5.05
C LEU A 138 -5.38 0.99 -5.18
N SER A 139 -4.61 0.84 -4.07
CA SER A 139 -3.40 -0.01 -4.03
C SER A 139 -3.70 -1.51 -4.17
N LYS A 140 -4.94 -1.92 -3.98
CA LYS A 140 -5.38 -3.33 -4.05
C LYS A 140 -6.04 -3.68 -5.37
N ILE A 141 -6.18 -2.70 -6.27
CA ILE A 141 -6.76 -2.92 -7.58
C ILE A 141 -5.71 -3.54 -8.50
N GLU A 142 -5.99 -4.72 -9.02
CA GLU A 142 -5.25 -5.35 -10.11
C GLU A 142 -5.66 -4.75 -11.47
N GLY A 143 -6.98 -4.54 -11.67
CA GLY A 143 -7.49 -3.98 -12.92
C GLY A 143 -8.93 -3.51 -12.83
N ILE A 144 -9.34 -2.72 -13.83
CA ILE A 144 -10.72 -2.25 -14.01
C ILE A 144 -11.20 -2.68 -15.39
N ILE A 145 -12.10 -3.68 -15.43
CA ILE A 145 -12.62 -4.28 -16.65
C ILE A 145 -14.14 -4.08 -16.73
N GLY A 146 -14.60 -3.34 -17.73
CA GLY A 146 -16.01 -3.05 -17.91
C GLY A 146 -16.60 -2.30 -16.71
N GLU A 147 -17.47 -2.98 -15.97
CA GLU A 147 -18.18 -2.49 -14.79
C GLU A 147 -17.60 -3.03 -13.48
N ASN A 148 -16.49 -3.73 -13.52
CA ASN A 148 -15.90 -4.39 -12.37
C ASN A 148 -14.49 -3.90 -12.10
N VAL A 149 -14.19 -3.72 -10.81
CA VAL A 149 -12.85 -3.62 -10.26
C VAL A 149 -12.42 -5.02 -9.84
N ILE A 150 -11.27 -5.47 -10.31
CA ILE A 150 -10.65 -6.74 -9.93
C ILE A 150 -9.58 -6.42 -8.90
N LEU A 151 -9.63 -7.05 -7.75
CA LEU A 151 -8.61 -6.93 -6.71
C LEU A 151 -7.50 -7.95 -6.92
N GLN A 152 -6.33 -7.70 -6.31
CA GLN A 152 -5.16 -8.60 -6.36
C GLN A 152 -5.43 -10.01 -5.81
N ASP A 153 -6.45 -10.18 -4.99
CA ASP A 153 -6.94 -11.47 -4.47
C ASP A 153 -8.06 -12.08 -5.35
N HIS A 154 -8.24 -11.57 -6.57
CA HIS A 154 -9.22 -11.98 -7.57
C HIS A 154 -10.70 -11.71 -7.21
N ARG A 155 -10.98 -11.04 -6.10
CA ARG A 155 -12.36 -10.57 -5.82
C ARG A 155 -12.79 -9.52 -6.83
N MET A 156 -14.05 -9.60 -7.25
CA MET A 156 -14.64 -8.67 -8.21
C MET A 156 -15.65 -7.76 -7.50
N LEU A 157 -15.48 -6.46 -7.63
CA LEU A 157 -16.33 -5.44 -7.04
C LEU A 157 -17.05 -4.66 -8.14
N TYR A 158 -18.38 -4.57 -8.06
CA TYR A 158 -19.18 -3.84 -9.04
C TYR A 158 -19.07 -2.33 -8.88
N VAL A 159 -18.92 -1.63 -10.01
CA VAL A 159 -18.84 -0.17 -10.09
C VAL A 159 -20.12 0.38 -10.69
N SER A 160 -20.86 1.19 -9.97
CA SER A 160 -22.03 1.89 -10.50
C SER A 160 -21.63 2.88 -11.60
N ARG A 161 -22.53 3.09 -12.58
CA ARG A 161 -22.29 3.92 -13.77
C ARG A 161 -21.72 5.30 -13.45
N ASP A 162 -22.24 5.95 -12.43
CA ASP A 162 -21.85 7.32 -12.04
C ASP A 162 -20.42 7.41 -11.49
N TYR A 163 -19.87 6.31 -10.97
CA TYR A 163 -18.53 6.25 -10.36
C TYR A 163 -17.45 5.75 -11.31
N ARG A 164 -17.79 5.17 -12.47
CA ARG A 164 -16.82 4.53 -13.38
C ARG A 164 -15.75 5.48 -13.91
N LYS A 165 -16.14 6.69 -14.30
CA LYS A 165 -15.20 7.66 -14.84
C LYS A 165 -14.21 8.14 -13.76
N GLU A 166 -14.73 8.38 -12.57
CA GLU A 166 -13.94 8.86 -11.45
C GLU A 166 -12.95 7.81 -10.95
N ILE A 167 -13.39 6.57 -10.72
CA ILE A 167 -12.51 5.51 -10.22
C ILE A 167 -11.38 5.17 -11.21
N LYS A 168 -11.66 5.15 -12.52
CA LYS A 168 -10.63 4.96 -13.55
C LYS A 168 -9.58 6.07 -13.51
N LYS A 169 -10.02 7.35 -13.37
CA LYS A 169 -9.13 8.49 -13.26
C LYS A 169 -8.28 8.42 -11.99
N LYS A 170 -8.91 8.14 -10.83
CA LYS A 170 -8.22 8.01 -9.54
C LYS A 170 -7.18 6.88 -9.58
N HIS A 171 -7.54 5.70 -10.08
CA HIS A 171 -6.61 4.58 -10.20
C HIS A 171 -5.43 4.88 -11.11
N LEU A 172 -5.67 5.52 -12.27
CA LEU A 172 -4.59 5.93 -13.18
C LEU A 172 -3.64 6.95 -12.52
N ASN A 173 -4.18 7.93 -11.79
CA ASN A 173 -3.37 8.91 -11.06
C ASN A 173 -2.57 8.24 -9.94
N TYR A 174 -3.17 7.29 -9.22
CA TYR A 174 -2.50 6.49 -8.20
C TYR A 174 -1.30 5.74 -8.78
N LEU A 175 -1.46 5.06 -9.91
CA LEU A 175 -0.38 4.34 -10.58
C LEU A 175 0.75 5.28 -11.05
N ARG A 176 0.42 6.48 -11.52
CA ARG A 176 1.41 7.49 -11.96
C ARG A 176 2.18 8.11 -10.79
N GLY A 177 1.58 8.22 -9.63
CA GLY A 177 2.23 8.75 -8.42
C GLY A 177 3.19 7.75 -7.75
N GLN A 178 3.24 6.50 -8.24
CA GLN A 178 4.13 5.45 -7.72
C GLN A 178 5.42 5.26 -8.56
N VAL A 179 5.60 6.02 -9.64
CA VAL A 179 6.77 5.97 -10.55
C VAL A 179 7.82 7.01 -10.15
#